data_e4e591dc1d51df1ed56bbb0056b1e77d
#
_entry.id   e4e591dc1d51df1ed56bbb0056b1e77d
#
_cell.length_a   1.000
_cell.length_b   1.000
_cell.length_c   1.000
_cell.angle_alpha   90.00
_cell.angle_beta   90.00
_cell.angle_gamma   90.00
#
_symmetry.space_group_name_H-M   'P 1'
#
loop_
_entity.id
_entity.type
_entity.pdbx_description
1 polymer ?
#
loop_
_entity_poly.entity_id
_entity_poly.type
_entity_poly.pdbx_seq_one_letter_code
_entity_poly.pdbx_strand_id
1 'polypeptide(L)'
;MHRKRLTEAGAQQARRRGQRGFTLIEAVLVIVLTGVLGGIVSLFIVRPVQAHLDTVTRADLVYRADSSLRRLERELRAALPNSVRVNAAGTALEYIPTTGAARYATESGNTLDFGSNDSSFDLVGPPLTVSASQQLVFYNLGNGITGSDAYAPNGTAAEQADSNRRMATNAAGSASSITLSTLAGLPVQDEAAPYRVYAVSPPVTWYCDLSAGTLTRYTGYGFLASQTAPPGSGSSALLAHGVTGCQFAYDNTAIAARAALLTLRLTLSSDARTTNTGASGGAGSTESVTLYEAVHVSNLP
;
A
#
# COMPACT_ATOMS: atom_id res chain seq x y z
N MET A 1 26.26 -7.18 -106.00
CA MET A 1 27.62 -7.16 -105.39
C MET A 1 27.48 -7.51 -103.92
N HIS A 2 27.93 -8.69 -103.56
CA HIS A 2 28.86 -9.09 -102.42
C HIS A 2 28.61 -8.44 -101.10
N ARG A 3 28.53 -9.14 -99.94
CA ARG A 3 29.29 -10.26 -99.40
C ARG A 3 28.58 -10.88 -98.18
N LYS A 4 28.71 -12.20 -98.01
CA LYS A 4 28.48 -13.03 -96.86
C LYS A 4 29.28 -12.54 -95.63
N ARG A 5 28.76 -12.67 -94.42
CA ARG A 5 29.53 -13.08 -93.26
C ARG A 5 28.72 -13.97 -92.32
N LEU A 6 29.33 -15.03 -91.96
CA LEU A 6 28.93 -16.13 -91.15
C LEU A 6 28.81 -15.72 -89.63
N THR A 7 27.83 -16.21 -89.00
CA THR A 7 27.65 -16.09 -87.58
C THR A 7 28.18 -17.34 -86.91
N GLU A 8 29.13 -17.18 -86.01
CA GLU A 8 29.54 -18.21 -85.06
C GLU A 8 28.57 -18.23 -83.91
N ALA A 9 27.93 -19.40 -83.66
CA ALA A 9 27.10 -19.69 -82.51
C ALA A 9 28.03 -20.20 -81.39
N GLY A 10 28.28 -19.34 -80.38
CA GLY A 10 28.95 -19.73 -79.16
C GLY A 10 28.01 -20.50 -78.26
N ALA A 11 28.14 -21.81 -78.22
CA ALA A 11 27.44 -22.65 -77.29
C ALA A 11 28.02 -22.45 -75.91
N GLN A 12 27.32 -21.75 -75.05
CA GLN A 12 27.59 -21.70 -73.60
C GLN A 12 27.20 -23.05 -72.96
N GLN A 13 28.16 -23.91 -72.71
CA GLN A 13 28.03 -25.10 -71.87
C GLN A 13 27.83 -24.67 -70.44
N ALA A 14 26.57 -24.70 -69.99
CA ALA A 14 26.24 -24.61 -68.60
C ALA A 14 26.82 -25.83 -67.84
N ARG A 15 27.92 -25.60 -67.09
CA ARG A 15 28.47 -26.60 -66.15
C ARG A 15 27.40 -26.95 -65.15
N ARG A 16 26.69 -28.06 -65.33
CA ARG A 16 25.87 -28.70 -64.30
C ARG A 16 26.83 -29.08 -63.15
N ARG A 17 26.82 -28.28 -62.08
CA ARG A 17 27.40 -28.69 -60.82
C ARG A 17 26.66 -29.94 -60.35
N GLY A 18 27.31 -31.08 -60.38
CA GLY A 18 26.77 -32.33 -59.85
C GLY A 18 26.39 -32.15 -58.39
N GLN A 19 25.10 -32.28 -58.07
CA GLN A 19 24.64 -32.38 -56.69
C GLN A 19 25.24 -33.67 -56.11
N ARG A 20 26.22 -33.51 -55.24
CA ARG A 20 26.71 -34.61 -54.46
C ARG A 20 25.66 -34.93 -53.39
N GLY A 21 25.07 -36.11 -53.44
CA GLY A 21 24.15 -36.60 -52.39
C GLY A 21 24.89 -36.77 -51.08
N PHE A 22 24.19 -36.52 -49.98
CA PHE A 22 24.70 -36.77 -48.62
C PHE A 22 24.95 -38.24 -48.40
N THR A 23 26.12 -38.58 -47.84
CA THR A 23 26.41 -39.94 -47.40
C THR A 23 25.69 -40.24 -46.07
N LEU A 24 25.36 -41.49 -45.82
CA LEU A 24 24.73 -41.91 -44.54
C LEU A 24 25.61 -41.57 -43.34
N ILE A 25 26.93 -41.69 -43.46
CA ILE A 25 27.87 -41.34 -42.39
C ILE A 25 27.93 -39.85 -42.09
N GLU A 26 27.80 -39.02 -43.10
CA GLU A 26 27.76 -37.56 -42.95
C GLU A 26 26.47 -37.12 -42.23
N ALA A 27 25.32 -37.74 -42.58
CA ALA A 27 24.07 -37.49 -41.86
C ALA A 27 24.14 -37.89 -40.38
N VAL A 28 24.72 -39.05 -40.06
CA VAL A 28 24.93 -39.50 -38.66
C VAL A 28 25.85 -38.57 -37.91
N LEU A 29 26.94 -38.13 -38.53
CA LEU A 29 27.93 -37.22 -37.93
C LEU A 29 27.31 -35.85 -37.62
N VAL A 30 26.48 -35.32 -38.52
CA VAL A 30 25.77 -34.05 -38.33
C VAL A 30 24.77 -34.16 -37.18
N ILE A 31 24.00 -35.26 -37.09
CA ILE A 31 23.05 -35.47 -35.99
C ILE A 31 23.77 -35.56 -34.64
N VAL A 32 24.89 -36.27 -34.57
CA VAL A 32 25.67 -36.38 -33.32
C VAL A 32 26.27 -35.02 -32.93
N LEU A 33 26.89 -34.30 -33.87
CA LEU A 33 27.45 -32.99 -33.57
C LEU A 33 26.41 -31.95 -33.18
N THR A 34 25.26 -31.92 -33.87
CA THR A 34 24.16 -31.02 -33.49
C THR A 34 23.56 -31.39 -32.15
N GLY A 35 23.46 -32.67 -31.80
CA GLY A 35 23.02 -33.13 -30.49
C GLY A 35 23.96 -32.70 -29.37
N VAL A 36 25.27 -32.83 -29.56
CA VAL A 36 26.30 -32.39 -28.60
C VAL A 36 26.27 -30.87 -28.44
N LEU A 37 26.25 -30.12 -29.56
CA LEU A 37 26.16 -28.66 -29.54
C LEU A 37 24.88 -28.18 -28.86
N GLY A 38 23.73 -28.80 -29.16
CA GLY A 38 22.44 -28.52 -28.52
C GLY A 38 22.49 -28.74 -27.01
N GLY A 39 23.15 -29.81 -26.55
CA GLY A 39 23.38 -30.06 -25.11
C GLY A 39 24.24 -28.97 -24.45
N ILE A 40 25.32 -28.56 -25.10
CA ILE A 40 26.20 -27.47 -24.61
C ILE A 40 25.39 -26.16 -24.53
N VAL A 41 24.68 -25.78 -25.58
CA VAL A 41 23.85 -24.56 -25.59
C VAL A 41 22.81 -24.57 -24.47
N SER A 42 22.14 -25.71 -24.23
CA SER A 42 21.17 -25.86 -23.15
C SER A 42 21.80 -25.60 -21.77
N LEU A 43 22.98 -26.12 -21.50
CA LEU A 43 23.65 -25.98 -20.21
C LEU A 43 24.23 -24.56 -19.99
N PHE A 44 24.82 -23.96 -21.00
CA PHE A 44 25.57 -22.70 -20.85
C PHE A 44 24.77 -21.44 -21.17
N ILE A 45 23.64 -21.54 -21.85
CA ILE A 45 22.82 -20.37 -22.23
C ILE A 45 21.47 -20.39 -21.50
N VAL A 46 20.73 -21.48 -21.53
CA VAL A 46 19.35 -21.52 -21.00
C VAL A 46 19.34 -21.36 -19.49
N ARG A 47 20.21 -22.08 -18.75
CA ARG A 47 20.26 -22.00 -17.29
C ARG A 47 20.63 -20.63 -16.74
N PRO A 48 21.70 -19.94 -17.22
CA PRO A 48 22.04 -18.59 -16.76
C PRO A 48 20.93 -17.57 -17.07
N VAL A 49 20.26 -17.69 -18.22
CA VAL A 49 19.14 -16.81 -18.58
C VAL A 49 17.97 -16.99 -17.62
N GLN A 50 17.61 -18.23 -17.26
CA GLN A 50 16.57 -18.50 -16.28
C GLN A 50 16.93 -17.92 -14.91
N ALA A 51 18.14 -18.17 -14.41
CA ALA A 51 18.61 -17.62 -13.13
C ALA A 51 18.60 -16.09 -13.11
N HIS A 52 18.92 -15.44 -14.23
CA HIS A 52 18.80 -13.98 -14.35
C HIS A 52 17.34 -13.51 -14.25
N LEU A 53 16.42 -14.18 -14.94
CA LEU A 53 15.00 -13.86 -14.90
C LEU A 53 14.41 -14.03 -13.50
N ASP A 54 14.79 -15.08 -12.78
CA ASP A 54 14.36 -15.33 -11.40
C ASP A 54 14.88 -14.22 -10.48
N THR A 55 16.12 -13.78 -10.66
CA THR A 55 16.71 -12.66 -9.91
C THR A 55 15.96 -11.36 -10.14
N VAL A 56 15.61 -11.03 -11.39
CA VAL A 56 14.84 -9.83 -11.74
C VAL A 56 13.42 -9.91 -11.15
N THR A 57 12.77 -11.06 -11.23
CA THR A 57 11.44 -11.27 -10.64
C THR A 57 11.47 -11.09 -9.13
N ARG A 58 12.47 -11.66 -8.45
CA ARG A 58 12.64 -11.50 -7.01
C ARG A 58 12.90 -10.05 -6.62
N ALA A 59 13.73 -9.33 -7.37
CA ALA A 59 13.99 -7.90 -7.13
C ALA A 59 12.71 -7.05 -7.29
N ASP A 60 11.87 -7.34 -8.27
CA ASP A 60 10.58 -6.67 -8.46
C ASP A 60 9.59 -6.94 -7.31
N LEU A 61 9.50 -8.18 -6.82
CA LEU A 61 8.69 -8.52 -5.66
C LEU A 61 9.16 -7.78 -4.40
N VAL A 62 10.47 -7.75 -4.14
CA VAL A 62 11.06 -6.99 -3.02
C VAL A 62 10.71 -5.51 -3.14
N TYR A 63 10.91 -4.91 -4.32
CA TYR A 63 10.62 -3.49 -4.55
C TYR A 63 9.14 -3.15 -4.28
N ARG A 64 8.20 -3.95 -4.75
CA ARG A 64 6.75 -3.75 -4.53
C ARG A 64 6.39 -3.87 -3.05
N ALA A 65 6.91 -4.89 -2.37
CA ALA A 65 6.67 -5.07 -0.95
C ALA A 65 7.27 -3.92 -0.13
N ASP A 66 8.54 -3.58 -0.35
CA ASP A 66 9.24 -2.49 0.36
C ASP A 66 8.57 -1.13 0.13
N SER A 67 8.16 -0.81 -1.10
CA SER A 67 7.47 0.44 -1.39
C SER A 67 6.14 0.58 -0.66
N SER A 68 5.38 -0.53 -0.53
CA SER A 68 4.13 -0.58 0.22
C SER A 68 4.39 -0.39 1.72
N LEU A 69 5.38 -1.10 2.27
CA LEU A 69 5.75 -1.01 3.69
C LEU A 69 6.22 0.38 4.08
N ARG A 70 7.13 0.99 3.30
CA ARG A 70 7.60 2.37 3.54
C ARG A 70 6.49 3.41 3.45
N ARG A 71 5.50 3.18 2.59
CA ARG A 71 4.32 4.03 2.53
C ARG A 71 3.51 3.90 3.80
N LEU A 72 3.24 2.67 4.25
CA LEU A 72 2.50 2.41 5.49
C LEU A 72 3.20 3.06 6.70
N GLU A 73 4.51 2.90 6.81
CA GLU A 73 5.31 3.51 7.89
C GLU A 73 5.12 5.04 7.92
N ARG A 74 5.22 5.70 6.78
CA ARG A 74 5.02 7.18 6.71
C ARG A 74 3.61 7.59 7.10
N GLU A 75 2.60 6.84 6.65
CA GLU A 75 1.19 7.12 6.96
C GLU A 75 0.91 6.91 8.46
N LEU A 76 1.46 5.87 9.06
CA LEU A 76 1.27 5.56 10.49
C LEU A 76 1.97 6.57 11.43
N ARG A 77 3.09 7.15 11.00
CA ARG A 77 3.74 8.21 11.78
C ARG A 77 2.90 9.48 11.87
N ALA A 78 1.97 9.67 10.94
CA ALA A 78 1.00 10.77 10.94
C ALA A 78 -0.39 10.32 11.42
N ALA A 79 -0.53 9.13 12.00
CA ALA A 79 -1.78 8.67 12.56
C ALA A 79 -2.11 9.42 13.86
N LEU A 80 -3.41 9.64 14.08
CA LEU A 80 -3.91 10.13 15.35
C LEU A 80 -3.50 9.15 16.47
N PRO A 81 -2.93 9.61 17.58
CA PRO A 81 -2.62 8.75 18.71
C PRO A 81 -3.81 7.86 19.10
N ASN A 82 -3.54 6.61 19.43
CA ASN A 82 -4.54 5.60 19.83
C ASN A 82 -5.64 5.31 18.79
N SER A 83 -5.48 5.72 17.51
CA SER A 83 -6.46 5.45 16.48
C SER A 83 -6.23 4.16 15.69
N VAL A 84 -5.07 3.52 15.86
CA VAL A 84 -4.74 2.31 15.12
C VAL A 84 -5.55 1.13 15.64
N ARG A 85 -6.23 0.41 14.73
CA ARG A 85 -6.94 -0.82 15.04
C ARG A 85 -6.75 -1.87 13.96
N VAL A 86 -6.72 -3.13 14.35
CA VAL A 86 -6.55 -4.28 13.46
C VAL A 86 -7.72 -5.23 13.67
N ASN A 87 -8.26 -5.79 12.59
CA ASN A 87 -9.35 -6.76 12.70
C ASN A 87 -8.85 -8.08 13.31
N ALA A 88 -9.78 -8.90 13.81
CA ALA A 88 -9.44 -10.17 14.47
C ALA A 88 -8.67 -11.15 13.59
N ALA A 89 -8.84 -11.08 12.27
CA ALA A 89 -8.11 -11.92 11.31
C ALA A 89 -6.68 -11.42 11.03
N GLY A 90 -6.32 -10.20 11.45
CA GLY A 90 -5.03 -9.58 11.15
C GLY A 90 -4.86 -9.22 9.67
N THR A 91 -5.94 -9.17 8.89
CA THR A 91 -5.90 -8.87 7.45
C THR A 91 -6.26 -7.44 7.11
N ALA A 92 -6.73 -6.67 8.09
CA ALA A 92 -7.08 -5.27 7.91
C ALA A 92 -6.53 -4.41 9.04
N LEU A 93 -5.88 -3.34 8.65
CA LEU A 93 -5.37 -2.27 9.51
C LEU A 93 -6.12 -0.99 9.21
N GLU A 94 -6.63 -0.31 10.23
CA GLU A 94 -7.30 0.99 10.09
C GLU A 94 -6.70 2.00 11.06
N TYR A 95 -6.61 3.25 10.64
CA TYR A 95 -6.13 4.38 11.43
C TYR A 95 -6.75 5.68 10.93
N ILE A 96 -6.69 6.74 11.74
CA ILE A 96 -7.16 8.09 11.43
C ILE A 96 -5.93 8.96 11.12
N PRO A 97 -5.75 9.48 9.88
CA PRO A 97 -4.65 10.39 9.55
C PRO A 97 -4.84 11.76 10.19
N THR A 98 -3.78 12.33 10.76
CA THR A 98 -3.74 13.74 11.17
C THR A 98 -3.27 14.63 10.03
N THR A 99 -3.86 15.82 9.90
CA THR A 99 -3.45 16.87 8.97
C THR A 99 -2.75 18.03 9.68
N GLY A 100 -2.89 18.10 11.00
CA GLY A 100 -2.26 19.09 11.86
C GLY A 100 -2.61 18.87 13.31
N ALA A 101 -1.89 19.56 14.19
CA ALA A 101 -2.16 19.59 15.62
C ALA A 101 -1.83 20.98 16.19
N ALA A 102 -2.56 21.39 17.20
CA ALA A 102 -2.34 22.62 17.94
C ALA A 102 -2.66 22.43 19.42
N ARG A 103 -2.22 23.36 20.25
CA ARG A 103 -2.67 23.45 21.64
C ARG A 103 -3.84 24.42 21.74
N TYR A 104 -4.88 24.07 22.48
CA TYR A 104 -5.96 24.99 22.82
C TYR A 104 -5.65 25.76 24.11
N ALA A 105 -6.24 26.96 24.22
CA ALA A 105 -6.09 27.84 25.38
C ALA A 105 -6.82 27.25 26.59
N THR A 106 -6.17 27.29 27.78
CA THR A 106 -6.71 26.80 29.05
C THR A 106 -6.72 27.86 30.16
N GLU A 107 -5.95 28.94 30.02
CA GLU A 107 -5.80 29.95 31.09
C GLU A 107 -6.10 31.38 30.64
N SER A 108 -5.97 31.69 29.36
CA SER A 108 -6.15 33.06 28.84
C SER A 108 -6.68 33.06 27.42
N GLY A 109 -7.40 34.11 27.03
CA GLY A 109 -8.09 34.21 25.77
C GLY A 109 -9.45 33.51 25.82
N ASN A 110 -9.95 33.04 24.69
CA ASN A 110 -11.15 32.23 24.60
C ASN A 110 -10.80 30.77 24.87
N THR A 111 -11.01 30.32 26.12
CA THR A 111 -10.77 28.94 26.55
C THR A 111 -11.93 28.04 26.13
N LEU A 112 -11.67 26.75 25.89
CA LEU A 112 -12.71 25.78 25.59
C LEU A 112 -13.27 25.17 26.87
N ASP A 113 -14.58 25.34 27.10
CA ASP A 113 -15.29 24.79 28.26
C ASP A 113 -15.79 23.36 27.97
N PHE A 114 -15.14 22.35 28.59
CA PHE A 114 -15.60 20.97 28.55
C PHE A 114 -16.84 20.77 29.44
N GLY A 115 -17.72 19.87 29.01
CA GLY A 115 -19.00 19.63 29.68
C GLY A 115 -20.10 20.65 29.37
N SER A 116 -19.76 21.81 28.82
CA SER A 116 -20.71 22.80 28.34
C SER A 116 -20.81 22.79 26.80
N ASN A 117 -21.86 23.32 26.22
CA ASN A 117 -22.01 23.41 24.76
C ASN A 117 -21.27 24.63 24.21
N ASP A 118 -19.95 24.67 24.47
CA ASP A 118 -19.07 25.71 23.97
C ASP A 118 -18.70 25.46 22.52
N SER A 119 -18.71 26.51 21.71
CA SER A 119 -18.57 26.45 20.25
C SER A 119 -17.33 27.13 19.70
N SER A 120 -16.45 27.67 20.56
CA SER A 120 -15.24 28.36 20.06
C SER A 120 -14.10 28.36 21.07
N PHE A 121 -12.88 28.39 20.59
CA PHE A 121 -11.70 28.49 21.43
C PHE A 121 -10.49 29.05 20.67
N ASP A 122 -9.52 29.59 21.39
CA ASP A 122 -8.27 30.08 20.84
C ASP A 122 -7.18 29.02 20.88
N LEU A 123 -6.26 29.11 19.92
CA LEU A 123 -5.07 28.27 19.85
C LEU A 123 -3.88 28.96 20.47
N VAL A 124 -3.04 28.19 21.16
CA VAL A 124 -1.76 28.66 21.73
C VAL A 124 -0.62 28.24 20.81
N GLY A 125 0.10 29.23 20.26
CA GLY A 125 1.23 29.02 19.38
C GLY A 125 0.86 29.20 17.90
N PRO A 126 1.49 28.42 16.98
CA PRO A 126 1.22 28.55 15.56
C PRO A 126 -0.25 28.25 15.20
N PRO A 127 -0.81 28.97 14.23
CA PRO A 127 -2.17 28.71 13.79
C PRO A 127 -2.30 27.32 13.14
N LEU A 128 -3.49 26.75 13.23
CA LEU A 128 -3.83 25.45 12.62
C LEU A 128 -4.41 25.69 11.22
N THR A 129 -3.92 24.96 10.24
CA THR A 129 -4.56 24.93 8.92
C THR A 129 -5.77 23.98 8.97
N VAL A 130 -6.95 24.52 8.68
CA VAL A 130 -8.19 23.76 8.63
C VAL A 130 -8.74 23.71 7.20
N SER A 131 -9.36 22.60 6.84
CA SER A 131 -10.14 22.45 5.61
C SER A 131 -11.61 22.74 5.89
N ALA A 132 -12.41 22.95 4.87
CA ALA A 132 -13.85 23.04 5.04
C ALA A 132 -14.40 21.75 5.69
N SER A 133 -15.22 21.90 6.74
CA SER A 133 -15.76 20.77 7.51
C SER A 133 -14.69 19.87 8.14
N GLN A 134 -13.55 20.45 8.52
CA GLN A 134 -12.46 19.73 9.16
C GLN A 134 -12.94 19.05 10.45
N GLN A 135 -12.62 17.76 10.58
CA GLN A 135 -12.86 17.06 11.84
C GLN A 135 -11.71 17.35 12.81
N LEU A 136 -12.05 17.65 14.02
CA LEU A 136 -11.14 17.92 15.13
C LEU A 136 -11.36 16.88 16.22
N VAL A 137 -10.27 16.34 16.75
CA VAL A 137 -10.29 15.31 17.82
C VAL A 137 -9.51 15.83 19.03
N PHE A 138 -10.11 15.68 20.18
CA PHE A 138 -9.55 16.01 21.48
C PHE A 138 -9.22 14.70 22.21
N TYR A 139 -8.15 14.64 22.93
CA TYR A 139 -7.72 13.60 23.86
C TYR A 139 -8.18 12.16 23.52
N ASN A 140 -7.73 11.61 22.39
CA ASN A 140 -8.12 10.27 21.94
C ASN A 140 -7.40 9.18 22.76
N LEU A 141 -8.17 8.32 23.43
CA LEU A 141 -7.64 7.19 24.19
C LEU A 141 -7.79 5.84 23.49
N GLY A 142 -8.58 5.79 22.43
CA GLY A 142 -8.69 4.59 21.60
C GLY A 142 -10.12 4.09 21.40
N ASN A 143 -10.22 3.09 20.54
CA ASN A 143 -11.50 2.51 20.16
C ASN A 143 -12.22 1.86 21.35
N GLY A 144 -13.50 2.20 21.51
CA GLY A 144 -14.35 1.66 22.56
C GLY A 144 -14.24 2.36 23.91
N ILE A 145 -13.42 3.42 24.04
CA ILE A 145 -13.35 4.23 25.26
C ILE A 145 -14.41 5.33 25.18
N THR A 146 -15.49 5.20 25.96
CA THR A 146 -16.59 6.16 25.99
C THR A 146 -16.08 7.58 26.23
N GLY A 147 -16.49 8.52 25.39
CA GLY A 147 -16.08 9.92 25.46
C GLY A 147 -14.68 10.23 24.88
N SER A 148 -13.83 9.23 24.63
CA SER A 148 -12.47 9.41 24.16
C SER A 148 -12.12 8.50 22.96
N ASP A 149 -13.12 8.15 22.16
CA ASP A 149 -13.03 7.35 20.95
C ASP A 149 -13.35 8.19 19.70
N ALA A 150 -12.33 8.48 18.89
CA ALA A 150 -12.49 9.28 17.67
C ALA A 150 -13.33 8.58 16.59
N TYR A 151 -13.57 7.27 16.67
CA TYR A 151 -14.45 6.53 15.77
C TYR A 151 -15.93 6.58 16.17
N ALA A 152 -16.21 7.01 17.41
CA ALA A 152 -17.59 7.07 17.91
C ALA A 152 -18.50 7.91 17.01
N PRO A 153 -19.80 7.57 16.93
CA PRO A 153 -20.79 8.41 16.25
C PRO A 153 -20.85 9.81 16.88
N ASN A 154 -21.19 10.82 16.09
CA ASN A 154 -21.30 12.21 16.57
C ASN A 154 -22.37 13.05 15.81
N GLY A 155 -23.35 12.40 15.25
CA GLY A 155 -24.42 13.06 14.46
C GLY A 155 -25.57 13.63 15.30
N THR A 156 -25.74 13.21 16.55
CA THR A 156 -26.77 13.64 17.49
C THR A 156 -26.18 14.25 18.73
N ALA A 157 -26.98 14.98 19.52
CA ALA A 157 -26.50 15.54 20.80
C ALA A 157 -26.07 14.45 21.80
N ALA A 158 -26.78 13.33 21.87
CA ALA A 158 -26.43 12.20 22.74
C ALA A 158 -25.11 11.56 22.30
N GLU A 159 -24.90 11.35 20.99
CA GLU A 159 -23.64 10.84 20.47
C GLU A 159 -22.48 11.82 20.68
N GLN A 160 -22.72 13.13 20.56
CA GLN A 160 -21.69 14.12 20.81
C GLN A 160 -21.29 14.21 22.29
N ALA A 161 -22.22 13.98 23.22
CA ALA A 161 -21.92 13.94 24.66
C ALA A 161 -20.92 12.81 24.99
N ASP A 162 -20.89 11.74 24.17
CA ASP A 162 -20.02 10.58 24.33
C ASP A 162 -18.88 10.53 23.27
N SER A 163 -18.63 11.63 22.55
CA SER A 163 -17.62 11.67 21.50
C SER A 163 -16.63 12.82 21.69
N ASN A 164 -15.35 12.54 21.50
CA ASN A 164 -14.26 13.53 21.52
C ASN A 164 -14.03 14.22 20.15
N ARG A 165 -14.92 14.04 19.17
CA ARG A 165 -14.78 14.59 17.83
C ARG A 165 -15.81 15.68 17.57
N ARG A 166 -15.35 16.80 16.98
CA ARG A 166 -16.20 17.90 16.54
C ARG A 166 -15.81 18.37 15.13
N MET A 167 -16.74 18.95 14.41
CA MET A 167 -16.48 19.56 13.11
C MET A 167 -16.18 21.04 13.29
N ALA A 168 -15.09 21.50 12.68
CA ALA A 168 -14.80 22.95 12.58
C ALA A 168 -15.74 23.61 11.58
N THR A 169 -16.21 24.81 11.92
CA THR A 169 -17.04 25.67 11.05
C THR A 169 -16.27 26.81 10.43
N ASN A 170 -14.96 26.92 10.71
CA ASN A 170 -14.08 27.89 10.09
C ASN A 170 -14.06 27.74 8.57
N ALA A 171 -13.87 28.86 7.86
CA ALA A 171 -13.48 28.80 6.46
C ALA A 171 -12.13 28.07 6.30
N ALA A 172 -11.92 27.44 5.15
CA ALA A 172 -10.64 26.80 4.86
C ALA A 172 -9.50 27.84 4.90
N GLY A 173 -8.40 27.47 5.57
CA GLY A 173 -7.24 28.35 5.73
C GLY A 173 -6.56 28.19 7.08
N SER A 174 -5.74 29.15 7.42
CA SER A 174 -4.98 29.21 8.69
C SER A 174 -5.82 29.93 9.75
N ALA A 175 -6.05 29.28 10.88
CA ALA A 175 -6.89 29.78 11.97
C ALA A 175 -6.12 29.78 13.31
N SER A 176 -6.18 30.90 14.05
CA SER A 176 -5.69 31.02 15.42
C SER A 176 -6.82 30.89 16.45
N SER A 177 -8.07 30.98 16.01
CA SER A 177 -9.27 30.69 16.79
C SER A 177 -10.13 29.71 16.01
N ILE A 178 -10.68 28.73 16.70
CA ILE A 178 -11.49 27.67 16.10
C ILE A 178 -12.93 27.85 16.52
N THR A 179 -13.84 27.66 15.56
CA THR A 179 -15.28 27.57 15.79
C THR A 179 -15.76 26.15 15.49
N LEU A 180 -16.66 25.64 16.32
CA LEU A 180 -17.13 24.24 16.26
C LEU A 180 -18.62 24.20 15.93
N SER A 181 -19.00 23.17 15.18
CA SER A 181 -20.39 22.70 15.14
C SER A 181 -20.60 21.77 16.32
N THR A 182 -21.41 22.20 17.28
CA THR A 182 -21.64 21.44 18.51
C THR A 182 -23.12 21.37 18.86
N LEU A 183 -23.59 20.19 19.26
CA LEU A 183 -24.92 19.89 19.74
C LEU A 183 -24.89 19.53 21.24
N ALA A 184 -23.71 19.19 21.77
CA ALA A 184 -23.46 18.89 23.18
C ALA A 184 -22.00 19.23 23.52
N GLY A 185 -21.73 19.49 24.80
CA GLY A 185 -20.37 19.72 25.30
C GLY A 185 -19.43 18.56 25.01
N LEU A 186 -18.14 18.85 24.93
CA LEU A 186 -17.11 17.83 24.93
C LEU A 186 -17.07 17.11 26.27
N PRO A 187 -16.80 15.80 26.32
CA PRO A 187 -16.65 15.06 27.57
C PRO A 187 -15.59 15.68 28.48
N VAL A 188 -15.89 15.85 29.77
CA VAL A 188 -15.01 16.52 30.72
C VAL A 188 -13.65 15.81 30.87
N GLN A 189 -13.62 14.47 30.72
CA GLN A 189 -12.37 13.70 30.79
C GLN A 189 -11.39 14.05 29.66
N ASP A 190 -11.84 14.69 28.57
CA ASP A 190 -11.01 15.09 27.45
C ASP A 190 -10.27 16.42 27.69
N GLU A 191 -10.64 17.14 28.78
CA GLU A 191 -9.89 18.30 29.26
C GLU A 191 -8.66 17.84 30.04
N ALA A 192 -7.64 17.38 29.32
CA ALA A 192 -6.44 16.85 29.96
C ALA A 192 -5.16 17.26 29.21
N ALA A 193 -4.06 17.34 29.97
CA ALA A 193 -2.75 17.59 29.37
C ALA A 193 -2.42 16.45 28.37
N PRO A 194 -1.84 16.80 27.21
CA PRO A 194 -1.15 18.05 26.87
C PRO A 194 -2.02 19.16 26.24
N TYR A 195 -3.34 19.14 26.38
CA TYR A 195 -4.27 20.16 25.87
C TYR A 195 -4.16 20.35 24.36
N ARG A 196 -4.18 19.25 23.61
CA ARG A 196 -4.01 19.22 22.16
C ARG A 196 -5.32 18.95 21.45
N VAL A 197 -5.48 19.61 20.31
CA VAL A 197 -6.48 19.30 19.32
C VAL A 197 -5.80 18.85 18.05
N TYR A 198 -6.30 17.79 17.45
CA TYR A 198 -5.80 17.23 16.19
C TYR A 198 -6.81 17.48 15.08
N ALA A 199 -6.38 18.09 13.98
CA ALA A 199 -7.14 18.12 12.75
C ALA A 199 -6.92 16.78 12.04
N VAL A 200 -8.02 16.10 11.69
CA VAL A 200 -7.97 14.73 11.15
C VAL A 200 -8.71 14.59 9.83
N SER A 201 -8.22 13.71 8.98
CA SER A 201 -8.94 13.24 7.80
C SER A 201 -9.80 12.02 8.14
N PRO A 202 -10.79 11.65 7.28
CA PRO A 202 -11.48 10.38 7.43
C PRO A 202 -10.53 9.19 7.53
N PRO A 203 -10.94 8.12 8.23
CA PRO A 203 -10.10 6.92 8.40
C PRO A 203 -9.60 6.32 7.09
N VAL A 204 -8.49 5.60 7.21
CA VAL A 204 -7.85 4.86 6.12
C VAL A 204 -7.74 3.41 6.52
N THR A 205 -8.16 2.50 5.63
CA THR A 205 -8.01 1.05 5.82
C THR A 205 -7.04 0.48 4.80
N TRP A 206 -6.07 -0.29 5.27
CA TRP A 206 -5.25 -1.19 4.48
C TRP A 206 -5.83 -2.60 4.63
N TYR A 207 -6.21 -3.20 3.51
CA TYR A 207 -6.87 -4.50 3.49
C TYR A 207 -6.14 -5.48 2.58
N CYS A 208 -5.82 -6.66 3.12
CA CYS A 208 -5.26 -7.79 2.40
C CYS A 208 -6.40 -8.75 2.02
N ASP A 209 -6.70 -8.83 0.75
CA ASP A 209 -7.55 -9.88 0.21
C ASP A 209 -6.67 -11.04 -0.27
N LEU A 210 -6.57 -12.09 0.53
CA LEU A 210 -5.77 -13.27 0.19
C LEU A 210 -6.42 -14.11 -0.90
N SER A 211 -7.73 -13.98 -1.12
CA SER A 211 -8.44 -14.68 -2.19
C SER A 211 -8.20 -14.03 -3.55
N ALA A 212 -8.19 -12.71 -3.58
CA ALA A 212 -7.83 -11.93 -4.77
C ALA A 212 -6.32 -11.73 -4.93
N GLY A 213 -5.53 -12.07 -3.91
CA GLY A 213 -4.09 -11.86 -3.90
C GLY A 213 -3.68 -10.40 -3.94
N THR A 214 -4.40 -9.51 -3.23
CA THR A 214 -4.18 -8.07 -3.30
C THR A 214 -4.02 -7.41 -1.94
N LEU A 215 -3.21 -6.34 -1.90
CA LEU A 215 -3.17 -5.37 -0.82
C LEU A 215 -3.76 -4.06 -1.35
N THR A 216 -4.84 -3.60 -0.73
CA THR A 216 -5.61 -2.44 -1.19
C THR A 216 -5.78 -1.42 -0.07
N ARG A 217 -5.66 -0.15 -0.39
CA ARG A 217 -5.86 0.99 0.52
C ARG A 217 -7.20 1.64 0.23
N TYR A 218 -8.05 1.77 1.26
CA TYR A 218 -9.38 2.39 1.20
C TYR A 218 -9.39 3.72 1.93
N THR A 219 -10.12 4.71 1.39
CA THR A 219 -10.25 6.06 1.95
C THR A 219 -11.64 6.64 1.68
N GLY A 220 -12.03 7.66 2.44
CA GLY A 220 -13.24 8.44 2.14
C GLY A 220 -14.56 7.75 2.49
N TYR A 221 -14.54 6.71 3.32
CA TYR A 221 -15.75 5.98 3.75
C TYR A 221 -16.36 6.51 5.07
N GLY A 222 -15.77 7.57 5.65
CA GLY A 222 -16.26 8.16 6.90
C GLY A 222 -15.78 7.44 8.15
N PHE A 223 -16.26 7.92 9.30
CA PHE A 223 -15.94 7.35 10.61
C PHE A 223 -16.95 6.26 10.96
N LEU A 224 -16.50 5.06 11.24
CA LEU A 224 -17.31 3.91 11.61
C LEU A 224 -16.90 3.41 12.99
N ALA A 225 -17.84 3.28 13.91
CA ALA A 225 -17.57 2.76 15.26
C ALA A 225 -16.96 1.34 15.22
N SER A 226 -17.49 0.49 14.36
CA SER A 226 -16.94 -0.85 14.11
C SER A 226 -16.12 -0.88 12.84
N GLN A 227 -14.93 -1.50 12.89
CA GLN A 227 -14.09 -1.69 11.73
C GLN A 227 -14.77 -2.60 10.70
N THR A 228 -14.90 -2.13 9.47
CA THR A 228 -15.38 -2.91 8.33
C THR A 228 -14.24 -3.19 7.37
N ALA A 229 -14.04 -4.43 6.99
CA ALA A 229 -12.94 -4.84 6.13
C ALA A 229 -13.41 -5.81 5.04
N PRO A 230 -13.41 -5.41 3.75
CA PRO A 230 -13.13 -4.06 3.28
C PRO A 230 -14.25 -3.07 3.62
N PRO A 231 -13.99 -1.74 3.64
CA PRO A 231 -15.05 -0.74 3.74
C PRO A 231 -16.04 -0.82 2.57
N GLY A 232 -17.34 -0.63 2.87
CA GLY A 232 -18.41 -0.76 1.86
C GLY A 232 -18.57 0.45 0.95
N SER A 233 -17.84 1.54 1.17
CA SER A 233 -17.91 2.80 0.42
C SER A 233 -16.56 3.49 0.35
N GLY A 234 -16.52 4.66 -0.29
CA GLY A 234 -15.28 5.42 -0.46
C GLY A 234 -14.53 5.06 -1.75
N SER A 235 -13.25 5.34 -1.78
CA SER A 235 -12.34 5.05 -2.89
C SER A 235 -11.26 4.05 -2.48
N SER A 236 -10.80 3.25 -3.43
CA SER A 236 -9.76 2.25 -3.21
C SER A 236 -8.58 2.46 -4.16
N ALA A 237 -7.39 2.10 -3.71
CA ALA A 237 -6.18 2.07 -4.52
C ALA A 237 -5.41 0.77 -4.28
N LEU A 238 -5.14 0.04 -5.34
CA LEU A 238 -4.31 -1.15 -5.29
C LEU A 238 -2.86 -0.76 -4.98
N LEU A 239 -2.27 -1.39 -3.97
CA LEU A 239 -0.88 -1.16 -3.55
C LEU A 239 0.05 -2.27 -4.02
N ALA A 240 -0.40 -3.52 -3.91
CA ALA A 240 0.35 -4.68 -4.39
C ALA A 240 -0.59 -5.79 -4.85
N HIS A 241 -0.14 -6.56 -5.82
CA HIS A 241 -0.74 -7.81 -6.26
C HIS A 241 0.24 -8.98 -6.01
N GLY A 242 -0.26 -10.21 -6.11
CA GLY A 242 0.52 -11.42 -5.80
C GLY A 242 0.68 -11.64 -4.29
N VAL A 243 -0.23 -11.10 -3.48
CA VAL A 243 -0.21 -11.29 -2.02
C VAL A 243 -0.67 -12.70 -1.68
N THR A 244 0.23 -13.50 -1.12
CA THR A 244 -0.04 -14.87 -0.67
C THR A 244 -0.03 -15.01 0.84
N GLY A 245 0.47 -14.01 1.55
CA GLY A 245 0.43 -13.93 3.01
C GLY A 245 0.45 -12.49 3.49
N CYS A 246 -0.36 -12.19 4.49
CA CYS A 246 -0.44 -10.87 5.09
C CYS A 246 -0.90 -10.99 6.53
N GLN A 247 -0.20 -10.32 7.44
CA GLN A 247 -0.54 -10.31 8.85
C GLN A 247 -0.19 -8.95 9.45
N PHE A 248 -1.21 -8.21 9.87
CA PHE A 248 -1.05 -7.06 10.76
C PHE A 248 -1.19 -7.53 12.21
N ALA A 249 -0.32 -7.07 13.09
CA ALA A 249 -0.48 -7.27 14.53
C ALA A 249 -0.16 -5.95 15.23
N TYR A 250 -1.07 -5.52 16.08
CA TYR A 250 -0.97 -4.30 16.86
C TYR A 250 -1.00 -4.64 18.34
N ASP A 251 0.08 -4.37 19.04
CA ASP A 251 0.17 -4.56 20.48
C ASP A 251 -0.14 -3.24 21.18
N ASN A 252 -1.34 -3.17 21.75
CA ASN A 252 -1.82 -2.07 22.57
C ASN A 252 -1.86 -2.42 24.06
N THR A 253 -1.36 -3.58 24.47
CA THR A 253 -1.39 -4.01 25.89
C THR A 253 -0.53 -3.11 26.76
N ALA A 254 0.39 -2.38 26.17
CA ALA A 254 1.12 -1.29 26.79
C ALA A 254 0.35 0.04 26.72
N ILE A 255 -0.96 0.06 27.04
CA ILE A 255 -1.77 1.30 27.14
C ILE A 255 -1.12 2.33 28.09
N ALA A 256 -0.32 1.90 29.04
CA ALA A 256 0.57 2.75 29.82
C ALA A 256 1.85 3.16 29.10
N ALA A 257 2.16 2.57 27.94
CA ALA A 257 3.33 2.93 27.15
C ALA A 257 2.99 4.05 26.16
N ARG A 258 3.82 5.06 26.15
CA ARG A 258 3.69 6.22 25.24
C ARG A 258 3.87 5.90 23.77
N ALA A 259 4.14 4.64 23.43
CA ALA A 259 4.28 4.14 22.08
C ALA A 259 3.79 2.70 22.00
N ALA A 260 3.04 2.37 20.96
CA ALA A 260 2.65 1.01 20.59
C ALA A 260 3.50 0.51 19.41
N LEU A 261 3.53 -0.80 19.23
CA LEU A 261 4.24 -1.45 18.14
C LEU A 261 3.22 -2.08 17.19
N LEU A 262 3.23 -1.61 15.95
CA LEU A 262 2.57 -2.32 14.86
C LEU A 262 3.59 -3.14 14.10
N THR A 263 3.30 -4.42 13.89
CA THR A 263 4.08 -5.28 13.00
C THR A 263 3.26 -5.69 11.79
N LEU A 264 3.91 -5.73 10.63
CA LEU A 264 3.35 -6.23 9.39
C LEU A 264 4.26 -7.30 8.82
N ARG A 265 3.67 -8.44 8.48
CA ARG A 265 4.28 -9.47 7.63
C ARG A 265 3.56 -9.49 6.29
N LEU A 266 4.28 -9.29 5.20
CA LEU A 266 3.75 -9.30 3.84
C LEU A 266 4.53 -10.30 2.98
N THR A 267 3.84 -11.28 2.41
CA THR A 267 4.39 -12.25 1.47
C THR A 267 3.82 -12.00 0.09
N LEU A 268 4.67 -11.76 -0.87
CA LEU A 268 4.33 -11.64 -2.28
C LEU A 268 4.91 -12.84 -3.04
N SER A 269 4.16 -13.36 -4.01
CA SER A 269 4.61 -14.40 -4.92
C SER A 269 4.43 -13.94 -6.37
N SER A 270 5.36 -14.37 -7.23
CA SER A 270 5.17 -14.25 -8.67
C SER A 270 4.13 -15.24 -9.13
N ASP A 271 3.28 -14.86 -10.09
CA ASP A 271 2.47 -15.82 -10.81
C ASP A 271 3.40 -16.84 -11.48
N ALA A 272 3.04 -18.13 -11.42
CA ALA A 272 3.75 -19.15 -12.17
C ALA A 272 3.75 -18.70 -13.65
N ARG A 273 4.93 -18.37 -14.16
CA ARG A 273 5.08 -17.96 -15.56
C ARG A 273 4.58 -19.11 -16.43
N THR A 274 3.43 -18.95 -17.01
CA THR A 274 3.04 -19.73 -18.18
C THR A 274 4.02 -19.34 -19.29
N THR A 275 5.16 -20.02 -19.33
CA THR A 275 6.07 -19.91 -20.46
C THR A 275 5.36 -20.53 -21.65
N ASN A 276 4.74 -19.66 -22.44
CA ASN A 276 4.15 -20.01 -23.74
C ASN A 276 5.30 -20.19 -24.75
N THR A 277 6.28 -21.02 -24.39
CA THR A 277 7.30 -21.52 -25.30
C THR A 277 7.06 -23.02 -25.41
N GLY A 278 6.59 -23.47 -26.57
CA GLY A 278 6.37 -24.86 -26.91
C GLY A 278 7.62 -25.76 -26.88
N ALA A 279 8.43 -25.63 -25.85
CA ALA A 279 9.54 -26.51 -25.49
C ALA A 279 9.24 -27.11 -24.11
N SER A 280 9.04 -28.40 -24.13
CA SER A 280 8.81 -29.32 -23.04
C SER A 280 9.38 -28.91 -21.66
N GLY A 281 8.48 -28.71 -20.69
CA GLY A 281 8.65 -29.29 -19.36
C GLY A 281 9.59 -28.60 -18.36
N GLY A 282 9.54 -27.27 -18.24
CA GLY A 282 10.05 -26.63 -17.04
C GLY A 282 8.85 -26.03 -16.26
N ALA A 283 8.47 -26.63 -15.12
CA ALA A 283 7.61 -25.97 -14.16
C ALA A 283 8.28 -24.64 -13.79
N GLY A 284 7.65 -23.51 -14.17
CA GLY A 284 8.14 -22.19 -13.77
C GLY A 284 8.24 -22.15 -12.26
N SER A 285 9.41 -21.85 -11.71
CA SER A 285 9.58 -21.69 -10.27
C SER A 285 8.74 -20.49 -9.83
N THR A 286 7.86 -20.71 -8.85
CA THR A 286 7.12 -19.63 -8.20
C THR A 286 8.08 -18.99 -7.20
N GLU A 287 8.56 -17.78 -7.52
CA GLU A 287 9.36 -17.00 -6.57
C GLU A 287 8.46 -16.36 -5.53
N SER A 288 8.88 -16.38 -4.27
CA SER A 288 8.17 -15.70 -3.19
C SER A 288 9.13 -14.94 -2.30
N VAL A 289 8.66 -13.80 -1.79
CA VAL A 289 9.40 -12.94 -0.87
C VAL A 289 8.50 -12.56 0.28
N THR A 290 9.03 -12.71 1.51
CA THR A 290 8.36 -12.25 2.74
C THR A 290 9.17 -11.12 3.35
N LEU A 291 8.52 -9.99 3.58
CA LEU A 291 9.09 -8.86 4.32
C LEU A 291 8.36 -8.66 5.65
N TYR A 292 9.11 -8.20 6.62
CA TYR A 292 8.62 -7.80 7.94
C TYR A 292 8.94 -6.34 8.17
N GLU A 293 7.98 -5.61 8.72
CA GLU A 293 8.14 -4.22 9.13
C GLU A 293 7.60 -4.05 10.54
N ALA A 294 8.27 -3.25 11.34
CA ALA A 294 7.86 -2.89 12.68
C ALA A 294 7.84 -1.37 12.83
N VAL A 295 6.68 -0.81 13.11
CA VAL A 295 6.47 0.63 13.19
C VAL A 295 6.06 1.01 14.60
N HIS A 296 6.80 1.94 15.20
CA HIS A 296 6.38 2.58 16.44
C HIS A 296 5.34 3.65 16.15
N VAL A 297 4.18 3.53 16.80
CA VAL A 297 3.08 4.50 16.73
C VAL A 297 3.01 5.25 18.04
N SER A 298 2.95 6.59 17.99
CA SER A 298 2.76 7.41 19.17
C SER A 298 1.35 7.24 19.73
N ASN A 299 1.24 6.99 21.04
CA ASN A 299 -0.02 6.89 21.76
C ASN A 299 -0.21 8.03 22.77
N LEU A 300 0.56 9.12 22.64
CA LEU A 300 0.35 10.32 23.45
C LEU A 300 -0.84 11.10 22.90
N PRO A 301 -1.98 11.18 23.62
CA PRO A 301 -3.18 11.86 23.18
C PRO A 301 -3.01 13.37 23.07
#